data_68335cb476c9ae6610c10256df8637e8
#
_entry.id   68335cb476c9ae6610c10256df8637e8
#
_cell.length_a   1.000
_cell.length_b   1.000
_cell.length_c   1.000
_cell.angle_alpha   90.00
_cell.angle_beta   90.00
_cell.angle_gamma   90.00
#
_symmetry.space_group_name_H-M   'P 1'
#
loop_
_entity.id
_entity.type
_entity.pdbx_description
1 polymer ?
#
loop_
_entity_poly.entity_id
_entity_poly.type
_entity_poly.pdbx_seq_one_letter_code
_entity_poly.pdbx_strand_id
1 'polypeptide(L)'
;CKSLKLKSKLGGNGCSFYSKLLREGDSFTKKWSSEILTAQDFSKKAEEGGVCPYELNKLMLKEAQVVIVPYVYFFDEFIRKYMLGWMGTSIDKIIAIVDEAHNLPDWARGAASESMSLKSINLAIDEVKDYGYQLPEGRDPILFLNLVEASMEKLSEEHISGDDEEGHLPSHIVSIDSEVATFETEMMSLGAMT
;
A
#
# COMPACT_ATOMS: atom_id res chain seq x y z
N CYS A 1 -15.37 -7.49 0.20
CA CYS A 1 -14.96 -8.41 -0.87
C CYS A 1 -14.15 -9.60 -0.35
N LYS A 2 -13.10 -9.42 0.51
CA LYS A 2 -12.26 -10.53 1.01
C LYS A 2 -13.07 -11.64 1.70
N SER A 3 -14.00 -11.30 2.61
CA SER A 3 -14.83 -12.27 3.33
C SER A 3 -15.77 -13.06 2.41
N LEU A 4 -16.36 -12.39 1.41
CA LEU A 4 -17.23 -13.07 0.44
C LEU A 4 -16.46 -14.03 -0.49
N LYS A 5 -15.22 -13.68 -0.87
CA LYS A 5 -14.35 -14.58 -1.63
C LYS A 5 -13.96 -15.81 -0.82
N LEU A 6 -13.64 -15.61 0.47
CA LEU A 6 -13.33 -16.74 1.35
C LEU A 6 -14.53 -17.69 1.48
N LYS A 7 -15.75 -17.16 1.67
CA LYS A 7 -16.97 -17.96 1.69
C LYS A 7 -17.16 -18.75 0.39
N SER A 8 -16.94 -18.12 -0.77
CA SER A 8 -17.00 -18.80 -2.07
C SER A 8 -15.99 -19.95 -2.19
N LYS A 9 -14.75 -19.76 -1.71
CA LYS A 9 -13.72 -20.81 -1.70
C LYS A 9 -14.08 -22.01 -0.82
N LEU A 10 -14.79 -21.75 0.27
CA LEU A 10 -15.25 -22.78 1.20
C LEU A 10 -16.57 -23.44 0.81
N GLY A 11 -17.09 -23.16 -0.40
CA GLY A 11 -18.35 -23.74 -0.90
C GLY A 11 -19.61 -23.11 -0.32
N GLY A 12 -19.51 -22.00 0.42
CA GLY A 12 -20.64 -21.28 0.99
C GLY A 12 -21.20 -20.18 0.07
N ASN A 13 -22.28 -19.53 0.52
CA ASN A 13 -22.91 -18.38 -0.14
C ASN A 13 -21.98 -17.16 -0.06
N GLY A 14 -21.09 -17.02 -1.04
CA GLY A 14 -20.15 -15.94 -1.18
C GLY A 14 -20.49 -14.99 -2.33
N CYS A 15 -19.46 -14.52 -3.04
CA CYS A 15 -19.63 -13.67 -4.22
C CYS A 15 -19.94 -14.55 -5.45
N SER A 16 -21.12 -14.36 -6.08
CA SER A 16 -21.54 -15.11 -7.27
C SER A 16 -20.57 -14.97 -8.44
N PHE A 17 -20.08 -13.76 -8.72
CA PHE A 17 -19.09 -13.47 -9.75
C PHE A 17 -17.78 -14.22 -9.52
N TYR A 18 -17.31 -14.29 -8.28
CA TYR A 18 -16.09 -15.02 -7.94
C TYR A 18 -16.32 -16.53 -7.94
N SER A 19 -17.46 -17.01 -7.49
CA SER A 19 -17.82 -18.42 -7.53
C SER A 19 -17.90 -18.96 -8.97
N LYS A 20 -18.43 -18.17 -9.91
CA LYS A 20 -18.43 -18.50 -11.32
C LYS A 20 -17.01 -18.54 -11.89
N LEU A 21 -16.18 -17.57 -11.54
CA LEU A 21 -14.78 -17.54 -11.96
C LEU A 21 -13.99 -18.77 -11.49
N LEU A 22 -14.24 -19.25 -10.27
CA LEU A 22 -13.60 -20.46 -9.76
C LEU A 22 -13.94 -21.71 -10.58
N ARG A 23 -15.14 -21.76 -11.18
CA ARG A 23 -15.57 -22.90 -11.99
C ARG A 23 -15.16 -22.80 -13.45
N GLU A 24 -15.19 -21.60 -14.01
CA GLU A 24 -15.14 -21.37 -15.45
C GLU A 24 -13.96 -20.46 -15.88
N GLY A 25 -13.08 -20.05 -14.95
CA GLY A 25 -12.03 -19.06 -15.19
C GLY A 25 -11.14 -19.39 -16.37
N ASP A 26 -10.71 -20.64 -16.52
CA ASP A 26 -9.85 -21.08 -17.62
C ASP A 26 -10.53 -20.98 -18.99
N SER A 27 -11.85 -21.14 -19.03
CA SER A 27 -12.63 -20.96 -20.26
C SER A 27 -12.65 -19.48 -20.69
N PHE A 28 -12.82 -18.57 -19.75
CA PHE A 28 -12.79 -17.13 -20.01
C PHE A 28 -11.40 -16.66 -20.43
N THR A 29 -10.33 -17.09 -19.76
CA THR A 29 -8.97 -16.71 -20.11
C THR A 29 -8.61 -17.16 -21.52
N LYS A 30 -8.87 -18.41 -21.87
CA LYS A 30 -8.62 -18.94 -23.22
C LYS A 30 -9.40 -18.20 -24.31
N LYS A 31 -10.66 -17.85 -24.02
CA LYS A 31 -11.52 -17.17 -25.00
C LYS A 31 -11.09 -15.74 -25.25
N TRP A 32 -10.64 -15.03 -24.20
CA TRP A 32 -10.39 -13.60 -24.28
C TRP A 32 -8.91 -13.21 -24.42
N SER A 33 -7.97 -14.15 -24.27
CA SER A 33 -6.54 -13.90 -24.42
C SER A 33 -6.13 -13.40 -25.83
N SER A 34 -6.95 -13.68 -26.85
CA SER A 34 -6.71 -13.22 -28.22
C SER A 34 -7.42 -11.91 -28.57
N GLU A 35 -8.20 -11.34 -27.64
CA GLU A 35 -8.96 -10.13 -27.89
C GLU A 35 -8.21 -8.91 -27.37
N ILE A 36 -8.22 -7.82 -28.12
CA ILE A 36 -7.72 -6.51 -27.68
C ILE A 36 -8.92 -5.73 -27.17
N LEU A 37 -8.98 -5.54 -25.86
CA LEU A 37 -10.08 -4.84 -25.20
C LEU A 37 -9.54 -3.62 -24.42
N THR A 38 -10.31 -2.54 -24.42
CA THR A 38 -10.08 -1.46 -23.44
C THR A 38 -10.43 -1.95 -22.03
N ALA A 39 -9.94 -1.29 -21.00
CA ALA A 39 -10.28 -1.64 -19.60
C ALA A 39 -11.80 -1.57 -19.34
N GLN A 40 -12.49 -0.64 -20.01
CA GLN A 40 -13.95 -0.47 -19.91
C GLN A 40 -14.69 -1.63 -20.58
N ASP A 41 -14.30 -1.98 -21.83
CA ASP A 41 -14.92 -3.09 -22.55
C ASP A 41 -14.68 -4.42 -21.86
N PHE A 42 -13.48 -4.63 -21.32
CA PHE A 42 -13.14 -5.81 -20.52
C PHE A 42 -14.04 -5.92 -19.29
N SER A 43 -14.18 -4.84 -18.54
CA SER A 43 -15.03 -4.82 -17.32
C SER A 43 -16.48 -5.12 -17.66
N LYS A 44 -17.04 -4.46 -18.69
CA LYS A 44 -18.40 -4.68 -19.15
C LYS A 44 -18.64 -6.12 -19.60
N LYS A 45 -17.74 -6.66 -20.40
CA LYS A 45 -17.81 -8.03 -20.89
C LYS A 45 -17.72 -9.06 -19.76
N ALA A 46 -16.87 -8.79 -18.74
CA ALA A 46 -16.77 -9.64 -17.57
C ALA A 46 -18.05 -9.63 -16.73
N GLU A 47 -18.66 -8.44 -16.55
CA GLU A 47 -19.95 -8.30 -15.87
C GLU A 47 -21.07 -9.01 -16.62
N GLU A 48 -21.19 -8.84 -17.93
CA GLU A 48 -22.15 -9.57 -18.77
C GLU A 48 -21.93 -11.08 -18.72
N GLY A 49 -20.67 -11.50 -18.64
CA GLY A 49 -20.28 -12.90 -18.42
C GLY A 49 -20.53 -13.39 -17.00
N GLY A 50 -20.91 -12.52 -16.06
CA GLY A 50 -21.15 -12.85 -14.66
C GLY A 50 -19.90 -13.27 -13.90
N VAL A 51 -18.71 -12.78 -14.28
CA VAL A 51 -17.44 -13.06 -13.63
C VAL A 51 -16.79 -11.78 -13.12
N CYS A 52 -16.00 -11.90 -12.04
CA CYS A 52 -15.32 -10.75 -11.45
C CYS A 52 -14.20 -10.25 -12.38
N PRO A 53 -14.28 -9.02 -12.94
CA PRO A 53 -13.28 -8.50 -13.87
C PRO A 53 -11.89 -8.40 -13.23
N TYR A 54 -11.81 -7.97 -11.97
CA TYR A 54 -10.56 -7.85 -11.25
C TYR A 54 -9.83 -9.19 -11.05
N GLU A 55 -10.56 -10.23 -10.67
CA GLU A 55 -9.97 -11.56 -10.45
C GLU A 55 -9.69 -12.28 -11.77
N LEU A 56 -10.51 -12.06 -12.79
CA LEU A 56 -10.26 -12.59 -14.13
C LEU A 56 -9.00 -11.97 -14.73
N ASN A 57 -8.81 -10.65 -14.59
CA ASN A 57 -7.59 -9.98 -15.05
C ASN A 57 -6.33 -10.58 -14.42
N LYS A 58 -6.37 -10.92 -13.12
CA LYS A 58 -5.24 -11.60 -12.46
C LYS A 58 -4.95 -12.99 -13.05
N LEU A 59 -5.98 -13.75 -13.44
CA LEU A 59 -5.78 -15.04 -14.09
C LEU A 59 -5.13 -14.87 -15.47
N MET A 60 -5.51 -13.82 -16.21
CA MET A 60 -4.96 -13.54 -17.53
C MET A 60 -3.50 -13.12 -17.50
N LEU A 61 -3.00 -12.58 -16.38
CA LEU A 61 -1.60 -12.19 -16.23
C LEU A 61 -0.63 -13.37 -16.44
N LYS A 62 -1.05 -14.60 -16.19
CA LYS A 62 -0.21 -15.79 -16.39
C LYS A 62 0.15 -16.04 -17.86
N GLU A 63 -0.74 -15.66 -18.76
CA GLU A 63 -0.60 -15.87 -20.20
C GLU A 63 -0.13 -14.60 -20.93
N ALA A 64 -0.02 -13.48 -20.20
CA ALA A 64 0.32 -12.21 -20.80
C ALA A 64 1.81 -12.13 -21.15
N GLN A 65 2.13 -11.77 -22.39
CA GLN A 65 3.50 -11.51 -22.85
C GLN A 65 3.94 -10.08 -22.55
N VAL A 66 3.01 -9.14 -22.50
CA VAL A 66 3.22 -7.73 -22.18
C VAL A 66 2.24 -7.31 -21.11
N VAL A 67 2.72 -6.66 -20.09
CA VAL A 67 1.91 -6.14 -18.97
C VAL A 67 2.25 -4.65 -18.80
N ILE A 68 1.25 -3.79 -18.92
CA ILE A 68 1.39 -2.35 -18.74
C ILE A 68 0.79 -2.00 -17.38
N VAL A 69 1.61 -1.42 -16.50
CA VAL A 69 1.23 -1.10 -15.12
C VAL A 69 1.82 0.22 -14.65
N PRO A 70 1.21 0.91 -13.70
CA PRO A 70 1.83 2.03 -12.99
C PRO A 70 3.11 1.62 -12.25
N TYR A 71 4.00 2.58 -11.99
CA TYR A 71 5.29 2.37 -11.29
C TYR A 71 5.17 1.56 -9.99
N VAL A 72 4.11 1.82 -9.21
CA VAL A 72 3.88 1.15 -7.92
C VAL A 72 3.87 -0.39 -8.04
N TYR A 73 3.36 -0.93 -9.13
CA TYR A 73 3.33 -2.39 -9.31
C TYR A 73 4.70 -3.01 -9.50
N PHE A 74 5.67 -2.25 -9.96
CA PHE A 74 7.02 -2.75 -10.21
C PHE A 74 8.03 -2.32 -9.15
N PHE A 75 7.91 -1.11 -8.63
CA PHE A 75 8.90 -0.54 -7.72
C PHE A 75 8.53 -0.70 -6.24
N ASP A 76 7.24 -0.79 -5.88
CA ASP A 76 6.85 -1.18 -4.52
C ASP A 76 7.09 -2.67 -4.29
N GLU A 77 7.87 -3.01 -3.27
CA GLU A 77 8.27 -4.39 -3.00
C GLU A 77 7.09 -5.31 -2.70
N PHE A 78 6.14 -4.84 -1.88
CA PHE A 78 4.98 -5.63 -1.48
C PHE A 78 4.04 -5.86 -2.66
N ILE A 79 3.73 -4.81 -3.41
CA ILE A 79 2.82 -4.89 -4.57
C ILE A 79 3.45 -5.75 -5.67
N ARG A 80 4.75 -5.55 -5.94
CA ARG A 80 5.53 -6.35 -6.90
C ARG A 80 5.46 -7.84 -6.59
N LYS A 81 5.64 -8.23 -5.34
CA LYS A 81 5.56 -9.63 -4.91
C LYS A 81 4.22 -10.27 -5.26
N TYR A 82 3.12 -9.55 -5.05
CA TYR A 82 1.80 -10.04 -5.45
C TYR A 82 1.63 -10.11 -6.96
N MET A 83 2.08 -9.09 -7.70
CA MET A 83 2.01 -9.08 -9.16
C MET A 83 2.79 -10.24 -9.77
N LEU A 84 4.02 -10.45 -9.35
CA LEU A 84 4.86 -11.57 -9.80
C LEU A 84 4.20 -12.94 -9.50
N GLY A 85 3.59 -13.05 -8.32
CA GLY A 85 2.82 -14.24 -7.95
C GLY A 85 1.62 -14.50 -8.87
N TRP A 86 0.90 -13.46 -9.29
CA TRP A 86 -0.19 -13.60 -10.26
C TRP A 86 0.30 -13.93 -11.67
N MET A 87 1.45 -13.41 -12.07
CA MET A 87 2.10 -13.72 -13.35
C MET A 87 2.74 -15.12 -13.35
N GLY A 88 2.99 -15.70 -12.19
CA GLY A 88 3.69 -16.98 -12.07
C GLY A 88 5.15 -16.92 -12.52
N THR A 89 5.80 -15.77 -12.34
CA THR A 89 7.17 -15.52 -12.78
C THR A 89 8.01 -14.86 -11.69
N SER A 90 9.29 -14.66 -11.95
CA SER A 90 10.24 -13.98 -11.07
C SER A 90 10.86 -12.76 -11.77
N ILE A 91 11.39 -11.83 -11.00
CA ILE A 91 11.87 -10.54 -11.51
C ILE A 91 13.03 -10.69 -12.52
N ASP A 92 13.87 -11.71 -12.37
CA ASP A 92 14.98 -12.03 -13.24
C ASP A 92 14.55 -12.47 -14.66
N LYS A 93 13.28 -12.78 -14.85
CA LYS A 93 12.68 -13.18 -16.13
C LYS A 93 11.89 -12.09 -16.83
N ILE A 94 11.96 -10.86 -16.31
CA ILE A 94 11.19 -9.74 -16.82
C ILE A 94 12.11 -8.74 -17.51
N ILE A 95 11.70 -8.23 -18.65
CA ILE A 95 12.26 -7.05 -19.28
C ILE A 95 11.35 -5.88 -18.91
N ALA A 96 11.84 -4.96 -18.09
CA ALA A 96 11.13 -3.76 -17.73
C ALA A 96 11.45 -2.62 -18.71
N ILE A 97 10.41 -2.04 -19.29
CA ILE A 97 10.51 -0.81 -20.08
C ILE A 97 9.80 0.28 -19.28
N VAL A 98 10.56 1.28 -18.87
CA VAL A 98 10.04 2.37 -18.02
C VAL A 98 9.84 3.60 -18.88
N ASP A 99 8.58 3.94 -19.11
CA ASP A 99 8.19 5.17 -19.78
C ASP A 99 8.33 6.34 -18.80
N GLU A 100 8.65 7.54 -19.34
CA GLU A 100 8.84 8.75 -18.53
C GLU A 100 9.76 8.54 -17.30
N ALA A 101 10.86 7.80 -17.49
CA ALA A 101 11.77 7.39 -16.41
C ALA A 101 12.34 8.56 -15.59
N HIS A 102 12.30 9.78 -16.12
CA HIS A 102 12.71 10.98 -15.39
C HIS A 102 11.84 11.28 -14.16
N ASN A 103 10.61 10.72 -14.08
CA ASN A 103 9.73 10.83 -12.91
C ASN A 103 10.06 9.83 -11.79
N LEU A 104 10.90 8.82 -12.08
CA LEU A 104 11.25 7.78 -11.11
C LEU A 104 11.91 8.31 -9.82
N PRO A 105 12.85 9.27 -9.88
CA PRO A 105 13.46 9.80 -8.66
C PRO A 105 12.45 10.48 -7.73
N ASP A 106 11.49 11.22 -8.29
CA ASP A 106 10.45 11.88 -7.51
C ASP A 106 9.46 10.87 -6.95
N TRP A 107 9.06 9.91 -7.77
CA TRP A 107 8.24 8.80 -7.33
C TRP A 107 8.92 8.00 -6.19
N ALA A 108 10.20 7.67 -6.34
CA ALA A 108 10.96 6.91 -5.34
C ALA A 108 11.09 7.68 -4.01
N ARG A 109 11.34 9.00 -4.07
CA ARG A 109 11.34 9.85 -2.88
C ARG A 109 9.97 9.85 -2.20
N GLY A 110 8.89 10.03 -2.96
CA GLY A 110 7.53 9.97 -2.42
C GLY A 110 7.19 8.61 -1.81
N ALA A 111 7.60 7.51 -2.45
CA ALA A 111 7.36 6.15 -1.95
C ALA A 111 8.18 5.80 -0.70
N ALA A 112 9.37 6.41 -0.55
CA ALA A 112 10.23 6.26 0.61
C ALA A 112 9.94 7.28 1.73
N SER A 113 9.04 8.23 1.48
CA SER A 113 8.65 9.26 2.43
C SER A 113 7.41 8.83 3.19
N GLU A 114 7.46 8.92 4.49
CA GLU A 114 6.30 8.76 5.35
C GLU A 114 5.74 10.14 5.71
N SER A 115 4.43 10.28 5.71
CA SER A 115 3.74 11.49 6.16
C SER A 115 2.95 11.19 7.42
N MET A 116 3.12 12.03 8.43
CA MET A 116 2.42 11.93 9.69
C MET A 116 1.85 13.30 10.06
N SER A 117 0.62 13.34 10.53
CA SER A 117 -0.02 14.58 11.01
C SER A 117 -0.38 14.44 12.49
N LEU A 118 -0.39 15.56 13.23
CA LEU A 118 -0.86 15.58 14.62
C LEU A 118 -2.28 14.99 14.73
N LYS A 119 -3.14 15.27 13.77
CA LYS A 119 -4.49 14.69 13.73
C LYS A 119 -4.47 13.17 13.64
N SER A 120 -3.60 12.58 12.84
CA SER A 120 -3.50 11.11 12.73
C SER A 120 -2.93 10.49 14.00
N ILE A 121 -2.01 11.17 14.68
CA ILE A 121 -1.47 10.72 15.99
C ILE A 121 -2.57 10.74 17.04
N ASN A 122 -3.30 11.85 17.15
CA ASN A 122 -4.40 11.96 18.12
C ASN A 122 -5.49 10.91 17.90
N LEU A 123 -5.86 10.65 16.64
CA LEU A 123 -6.79 9.56 16.30
C LEU A 123 -6.24 8.19 16.71
N ALA A 124 -4.95 7.95 16.51
CA ALA A 124 -4.32 6.69 16.91
C ALA A 124 -4.27 6.55 18.44
N ILE A 125 -4.02 7.62 19.19
CA ILE A 125 -4.09 7.62 20.67
C ILE A 125 -5.49 7.27 21.14
N ASP A 126 -6.52 7.88 20.56
CA ASP A 126 -7.91 7.60 20.91
C ASP A 126 -8.28 6.14 20.59
N GLU A 127 -7.86 5.64 19.43
CA GLU A 127 -8.10 4.24 19.04
C GLU A 127 -7.41 3.26 20.01
N VAL A 128 -6.18 3.53 20.43
CA VAL A 128 -5.47 2.72 21.43
C VAL A 128 -6.20 2.71 22.78
N LYS A 129 -6.72 3.88 23.22
CA LYS A 129 -7.51 3.99 24.46
C LYS A 129 -8.81 3.19 24.38
N ASP A 130 -9.49 3.25 23.24
CA ASP A 130 -10.79 2.58 23.04
C ASP A 130 -10.66 1.06 22.95
N TYR A 131 -9.61 0.54 22.29
CA TYR A 131 -9.43 -0.88 22.01
C TYR A 131 -8.39 -1.57 22.88
N GLY A 132 -7.60 -0.83 23.65
CA GLY A 132 -6.62 -1.38 24.58
C GLY A 132 -5.47 -2.14 23.92
N TYR A 133 -5.00 -1.69 22.77
CA TYR A 133 -3.86 -2.30 22.07
C TYR A 133 -2.58 -2.26 22.93
N GLN A 134 -1.79 -3.31 22.84
CA GLN A 134 -0.46 -3.39 23.44
C GLN A 134 0.57 -3.76 22.37
N LEU A 135 1.75 -3.16 22.47
CA LEU A 135 2.91 -3.56 21.68
C LEU A 135 3.48 -4.88 22.17
N PRO A 136 4.32 -5.58 21.38
CA PRO A 136 5.07 -6.73 21.84
C PRO A 136 5.76 -6.45 23.18
N GLU A 137 5.85 -7.48 24.03
CA GLU A 137 6.39 -7.39 25.41
C GLU A 137 5.54 -6.56 26.39
N GLY A 138 4.26 -6.28 26.05
CA GLY A 138 3.34 -5.56 26.94
C GLY A 138 3.60 -4.06 27.05
N ARG A 139 4.35 -3.48 26.12
CA ARG A 139 4.63 -2.03 26.08
C ARG A 139 3.38 -1.23 25.71
N ASP A 140 3.23 -0.07 26.34
CA ASP A 140 2.12 0.84 26.08
C ASP A 140 2.39 1.69 24.81
N PRO A 141 1.61 1.52 23.72
CA PRO A 141 1.77 2.32 22.53
C PRO A 141 1.45 3.81 22.74
N ILE A 142 0.69 4.16 23.78
CA ILE A 142 0.35 5.59 24.09
C ILE A 142 1.62 6.37 24.45
N LEU A 143 2.55 5.76 25.17
CA LEU A 143 3.82 6.42 25.52
C LEU A 143 4.60 6.79 24.25
N PHE A 144 4.65 5.88 23.27
CA PHE A 144 5.28 6.15 21.98
C PHE A 144 4.58 7.25 21.20
N LEU A 145 3.25 7.19 21.10
CA LEU A 145 2.46 8.17 20.35
C LEU A 145 2.55 9.57 20.96
N ASN A 146 2.52 9.68 22.29
CA ASN A 146 2.70 10.96 22.99
C ASN A 146 4.10 11.55 22.77
N LEU A 147 5.14 10.71 22.68
CA LEU A 147 6.49 11.17 22.38
C LEU A 147 6.58 11.74 20.95
N VAL A 148 5.98 11.04 19.99
CA VAL A 148 5.91 11.51 18.60
C VAL A 148 5.14 12.84 18.52
N GLU A 149 4.00 12.95 19.22
CA GLU A 149 3.20 14.18 19.29
C GLU A 149 4.04 15.35 19.84
N ALA A 150 4.68 15.18 21.01
CA ALA A 150 5.50 16.20 21.61
C ALA A 150 6.69 16.62 20.73
N SER A 151 7.31 15.68 20.03
CA SER A 151 8.40 15.96 19.08
C SER A 151 7.91 16.77 17.88
N MET A 152 6.72 16.47 17.36
CA MET A 152 6.12 17.22 16.25
C MET A 152 5.70 18.63 16.67
N GLU A 153 5.13 18.80 17.87
CA GLU A 153 4.79 20.11 18.42
C GLU A 153 6.03 20.98 18.59
N LYS A 154 7.09 20.42 19.16
CA LYS A 154 8.37 21.12 19.30
C LYS A 154 8.94 21.57 17.96
N LEU A 155 8.98 20.67 16.95
CA LEU A 155 9.44 21.02 15.61
C LEU A 155 8.56 22.10 14.96
N SER A 156 7.25 22.07 15.22
CA SER A 156 6.33 23.09 14.74
C SER A 156 6.63 24.46 15.36
N GLU A 157 6.82 24.51 16.67
CA GLU A 157 7.14 25.75 17.38
C GLU A 157 8.48 26.35 16.94
N GLU A 158 9.48 25.53 16.66
CA GLU A 158 10.81 25.98 16.27
C GLU A 158 10.91 26.42 14.80
N HIS A 159 10.13 25.80 13.91
CA HIS A 159 10.30 25.98 12.46
C HIS A 159 9.09 26.56 11.72
N ILE A 160 7.93 26.62 12.34
CA ILE A 160 6.72 27.18 11.74
C ILE A 160 6.41 28.51 12.44
N SER A 161 6.59 29.62 11.75
CA SER A 161 6.28 30.95 12.28
C SER A 161 5.00 31.47 11.63
N GLY A 162 4.03 31.88 12.47
CA GLY A 162 2.83 32.58 12.06
C GLY A 162 1.54 31.77 12.24
N ASP A 163 0.41 32.40 11.89
CA ASP A 163 -0.93 31.81 11.95
C ASP A 163 -1.22 30.80 10.79
N ASP A 164 -0.20 30.34 10.08
CA ASP A 164 -0.36 29.40 8.99
C ASP A 164 -0.55 27.97 9.55
N GLU A 165 -1.72 27.39 9.28
CA GLU A 165 -2.02 25.99 9.63
C GLU A 165 -1.14 24.98 8.90
N GLU A 166 -0.43 25.39 7.84
CA GLU A 166 0.49 24.58 7.05
C GLU A 166 1.85 25.28 6.93
N GLY A 167 2.85 24.76 7.60
CA GLY A 167 4.24 25.20 7.47
C GLY A 167 5.05 24.16 6.68
N HIS A 168 5.94 24.63 5.83
CA HIS A 168 6.96 23.80 5.22
C HIS A 168 8.25 23.89 6.04
N LEU A 169 8.75 22.74 6.48
CA LEU A 169 10.12 22.66 6.96
C LEU A 169 11.06 23.11 5.82
N PRO A 170 12.13 23.87 6.13
CA PRO A 170 13.09 24.29 5.11
C PRO A 170 13.57 23.09 4.30
N SER A 171 13.67 23.23 2.99
CA SER A 171 14.07 22.13 2.06
C SER A 171 15.51 21.63 2.30
N HIS A 172 16.31 22.38 3.05
CA HIS A 172 17.58 21.94 3.59
C HIS A 172 17.40 21.77 5.10
N ILE A 173 17.02 20.61 5.52
CA ILE A 173 17.03 20.26 6.93
C ILE A 173 18.49 20.18 7.36
N VAL A 174 18.98 21.30 7.84
CA VAL A 174 20.21 21.36 8.59
C VAL A 174 19.91 20.72 9.93
N SER A 175 20.35 19.48 10.05
CA SER A 175 20.35 18.67 11.26
C SER A 175 19.02 18.56 12.03
N ILE A 176 18.13 17.76 11.50
CA ILE A 176 17.37 16.83 12.32
C ILE A 176 18.33 15.92 13.12
N ASP A 177 19.62 15.94 12.83
CA ASP A 177 20.59 15.01 13.42
C ASP A 177 20.58 15.07 14.96
N SER A 178 20.43 16.24 15.57
CA SER A 178 20.34 16.33 17.03
C SER A 178 18.97 15.92 17.57
N GLU A 179 17.90 16.28 16.89
CA GLU A 179 16.53 15.93 17.28
C GLU A 179 16.19 14.49 16.93
N VAL A 180 16.63 13.99 15.78
CA VAL A 180 16.56 12.57 15.43
C VAL A 180 17.38 11.74 16.40
N ALA A 181 18.60 12.15 16.76
CA ALA A 181 19.42 11.44 17.75
C ALA A 181 18.77 11.46 19.14
N THR A 182 18.10 12.55 19.53
CA THR A 182 17.34 12.61 20.77
C THR A 182 16.13 11.69 20.69
N PHE A 183 15.36 11.76 19.62
CA PHE A 183 14.21 10.88 19.37
C PHE A 183 14.62 9.41 19.33
N GLU A 184 15.68 9.05 18.60
CA GLU A 184 16.22 7.68 18.59
C GLU A 184 16.66 7.22 19.98
N THR A 185 17.34 8.08 20.75
CA THR A 185 17.77 7.77 22.11
C THR A 185 16.58 7.54 23.03
N GLU A 186 15.55 8.36 22.96
CA GLU A 186 14.33 8.20 23.72
C GLU A 186 13.54 6.96 23.28
N MET A 187 13.46 6.69 21.99
CA MET A 187 12.84 5.47 21.44
C MET A 187 13.58 4.21 21.87
N MET A 188 14.92 4.22 21.88
CA MET A 188 15.73 3.13 22.42
C MET A 188 15.50 2.93 23.91
N SER A 189 15.39 4.04 24.67
CA SER A 189 15.10 3.98 26.11
C SER A 189 13.73 3.38 26.41
N LEU A 190 12.75 3.59 25.52
CA LEU A 190 11.42 2.98 25.61
C LEU A 190 11.40 1.54 25.08
N GLY A 191 12.52 1.03 24.55
CA GLY A 191 12.62 -0.30 23.95
C GLY A 191 11.77 -0.46 22.68
N ALA A 192 11.45 0.61 22.00
CA ALA A 192 10.65 0.60 20.78
C ALA A 192 11.49 0.36 19.51
N MET A 193 12.82 0.53 19.61
CA MET A 193 13.79 0.18 18.57
C MET A 193 14.80 -0.80 19.16
N THR A 194 14.89 -1.98 18.59
CA THR A 194 15.94 -2.98 18.86
C THR A 194 16.77 -3.19 17.62
#